data_3c20e72164c31436fc34aab93e078047
#
_entry.id   3c20e72164c31436fc34aab93e078047
#
_cell.length_a   1.000
_cell.length_b   1.000
_cell.length_c   1.000
_cell.angle_alpha   90.00
_cell.angle_beta   90.00
_cell.angle_gamma   90.00
#
_symmetry.space_group_name_H-M   'P 1'
#
loop_
_entity.id
_entity.type
_entity.pdbx_description
1 polymer ?
#
loop_
_entity_poly.entity_id
_entity_poly.type
_entity_poly.pdbx_seq_one_letter_code
_entity_poly.pdbx_strand_id
1 'polypeptide(L)'
;DRWRRREEAPVPVVSPDKKWEAYVKDNNLYLSPLWNEKEKDKPKEEIALTMDGTANLRYDGWSIIWSPDSRKLATVKVRDVQERRIPLIESSPSSQKQPILQWRDYAKPGDVLPVYLPVLFDVEARKQMALNVTPYENQFYLNLTGWREDSRAFTFEFNQRGHQRYVIGEVSAADGSIRHLVDEQTKTFIYYYNNYRYDLDDGKELLWISERDGWRHLYLIDGTSGQVKRQVTKGQWVLRQVDYVDETNRVVYFTASGFNKGEDPYNLHYCRINLDGTGFTDMTPENGNHRVTFSADRSYFTDVYSRP
;
A
#
# COMPACT_ATOMS: atom_id res chain seq x y z
N ASP A 1 -9.28 6.39 -5.34
CA ASP A 1 -9.93 7.73 -5.35
C ASP A 1 -8.95 8.89 -5.15
N ARG A 2 -7.82 8.82 -5.85
CA ARG A 2 -6.81 9.91 -5.88
C ARG A 2 -7.38 11.24 -6.41
N TRP A 3 -8.44 11.18 -7.20
CA TRP A 3 -9.00 12.33 -7.95
C TRP A 3 -9.96 13.19 -7.14
N ARG A 4 -10.59 12.68 -6.07
CA ARG A 4 -11.48 13.46 -5.19
C ARG A 4 -10.76 14.23 -4.08
N ARG A 5 -9.51 13.87 -3.76
CA ARG A 5 -8.76 14.49 -2.64
C ARG A 5 -8.16 15.86 -2.95
N ARG A 6 -8.22 16.34 -4.19
CA ARG A 6 -7.65 17.65 -4.58
C ARG A 6 -8.52 18.86 -4.19
N GLU A 7 -9.78 18.67 -3.82
CA GLU A 7 -10.69 19.77 -3.47
C GLU A 7 -10.68 20.14 -1.99
N GLU A 8 -10.22 19.24 -1.11
CA GLU A 8 -10.12 19.50 0.32
C GLU A 8 -8.66 19.63 0.75
N ALA A 9 -8.36 20.61 1.63
CA ALA A 9 -7.05 20.70 2.24
C ALA A 9 -6.82 19.52 3.21
N PRO A 10 -5.58 18.96 3.31
CA PRO A 10 -5.31 17.90 4.26
C PRO A 10 -5.52 18.41 5.70
N VAL A 11 -6.21 17.61 6.49
CA VAL A 11 -6.46 17.89 7.91
C VAL A 11 -5.19 17.62 8.70
N PRO A 12 -4.83 18.45 9.72
CA PRO A 12 -3.73 18.16 10.61
C PRO A 12 -3.83 16.75 11.24
N VAL A 13 -2.72 16.03 11.31
CA VAL A 13 -2.65 14.66 11.83
C VAL A 13 -2.12 14.70 13.25
N VAL A 14 -2.95 14.27 14.21
CA VAL A 14 -2.62 14.28 15.65
C VAL A 14 -1.71 13.09 15.97
N SER A 15 -0.68 13.34 16.80
CA SER A 15 0.21 12.31 17.32
C SER A 15 -0.54 11.30 18.23
N PRO A 16 -0.13 10.03 18.29
CA PRO A 16 -0.77 9.02 19.16
C PRO A 16 -0.83 9.43 20.64
N ASP A 17 0.19 10.11 21.17
CA ASP A 17 0.25 10.62 22.55
C ASP A 17 -0.59 11.90 22.78
N LYS A 18 -1.22 12.43 21.72
CA LYS A 18 -2.07 13.62 21.73
C LYS A 18 -1.37 14.91 22.21
N LYS A 19 -0.07 15.00 22.01
CA LYS A 19 0.67 16.24 22.36
C LYS A 19 0.89 17.15 21.16
N TRP A 20 0.94 16.59 19.96
CA TRP A 20 1.30 17.29 18.75
C TRP A 20 0.29 17.07 17.64
N GLU A 21 0.23 17.98 16.72
CA GLU A 21 -0.35 17.81 15.39
C GLU A 21 0.67 18.19 14.32
N ALA A 22 0.67 17.45 13.22
CA ALA A 22 1.51 17.71 12.05
C ALA A 22 0.65 18.09 10.86
N TYR A 23 1.09 19.07 10.09
CA TYR A 23 0.38 19.55 8.90
C TYR A 23 1.34 20.21 7.91
N VAL A 24 0.86 20.40 6.70
CA VAL A 24 1.60 21.11 5.64
C VAL A 24 1.02 22.51 5.46
N LYS A 25 1.89 23.51 5.48
CA LYS A 25 1.58 24.90 5.20
C LYS A 25 2.66 25.46 4.28
N ASP A 26 2.27 26.20 3.26
CA ASP A 26 3.20 26.80 2.30
C ASP A 26 4.25 25.80 1.74
N ASN A 27 3.81 24.59 1.38
CA ASN A 27 4.62 23.47 0.91
C ASN A 27 5.60 22.85 1.92
N ASN A 28 5.63 23.33 3.16
CA ASN A 28 6.52 22.88 4.24
C ASN A 28 5.77 22.15 5.34
N LEU A 29 6.47 21.25 6.02
CA LEU A 29 5.95 20.48 7.14
C LEU A 29 6.13 21.24 8.45
N TYR A 30 5.06 21.30 9.24
CA TYR A 30 4.99 21.96 10.53
C TYR A 30 4.50 21.03 11.62
N LEU A 31 4.94 21.31 12.83
CA LEU A 31 4.36 20.80 14.08
C LEU A 31 3.74 21.93 14.87
N SER A 32 2.68 21.62 15.58
CA SER A 32 2.11 22.50 16.60
C SER A 32 1.71 21.67 17.80
N PRO A 33 1.88 22.18 19.04
CA PRO A 33 1.27 21.56 20.21
C PRO A 33 -0.24 21.39 19.98
N LEU A 34 -0.76 20.22 20.35
CA LEU A 34 -2.20 20.01 20.25
C LEU A 34 -2.94 21.00 21.12
N TRP A 35 -3.88 21.70 20.50
CA TRP A 35 -4.60 22.78 21.16
C TRP A 35 -5.39 22.28 22.38
N ASN A 36 -5.27 23.00 23.51
CA ASN A 36 -5.99 22.74 24.73
C ASN A 36 -7.01 23.87 24.99
N GLU A 37 -8.24 23.53 25.32
CA GLU A 37 -9.31 24.52 25.61
C GLU A 37 -8.92 25.56 26.67
N LYS A 38 -8.01 25.24 27.59
CA LYS A 38 -7.50 26.15 28.63
C LYS A 38 -6.54 27.21 28.09
N GLU A 39 -6.11 27.14 26.84
CA GLU A 39 -5.12 28.02 26.21
C GLU A 39 -5.70 28.78 25.01
N LYS A 40 -7.02 28.95 24.96
CA LYS A 40 -7.76 29.62 23.86
C LYS A 40 -7.22 30.97 23.43
N ASP A 41 -6.65 31.70 24.37
CA ASP A 41 -6.18 33.11 24.16
C ASP A 41 -4.70 33.20 23.79
N LYS A 42 -3.97 32.08 23.73
CA LYS A 42 -2.58 32.08 23.30
C LYS A 42 -2.46 31.82 21.79
N PRO A 43 -1.56 32.53 21.09
CA PRO A 43 -1.26 32.22 19.72
C PRO A 43 -0.73 30.77 19.62
N LYS A 44 -1.21 30.02 18.62
CA LYS A 44 -0.77 28.66 18.37
C LYS A 44 0.72 28.68 17.99
N GLU A 45 1.55 27.97 18.75
CA GLU A 45 2.97 27.83 18.41
C GLU A 45 3.09 26.95 17.17
N GLU A 46 3.73 27.47 16.13
CA GLU A 46 4.04 26.72 14.91
C GLU A 46 5.54 26.48 14.83
N ILE A 47 5.93 25.23 14.71
CA ILE A 47 7.33 24.81 14.60
C ILE A 47 7.54 24.27 13.18
N ALA A 48 8.30 25.00 12.38
CA ALA A 48 8.67 24.53 11.05
C ALA A 48 9.68 23.37 11.16
N LEU A 49 9.31 22.19 10.67
CA LEU A 49 10.25 21.08 10.51
C LEU A 49 11.06 21.20 9.21
N THR A 50 10.51 21.91 8.21
CA THR A 50 11.16 22.13 6.92
C THR A 50 10.97 23.57 6.46
N MET A 51 11.92 24.05 5.64
CA MET A 51 11.89 25.38 5.00
C MET A 51 12.30 25.32 3.53
N ASP A 52 12.39 24.13 2.96
CA ASP A 52 12.88 23.88 1.61
C ASP A 52 11.77 23.43 0.64
N GLY A 53 10.52 23.52 1.10
CA GLY A 53 9.33 23.28 0.29
C GLY A 53 9.08 24.42 -0.71
N THR A 54 8.75 24.05 -1.95
CA THR A 54 8.37 24.96 -3.02
C THR A 54 7.17 24.41 -3.78
N ALA A 55 6.57 25.19 -4.67
CA ALA A 55 5.44 24.74 -5.48
C ALA A 55 5.75 23.46 -6.29
N ASN A 56 7.01 23.28 -6.72
CA ASN A 56 7.45 22.12 -7.50
C ASN A 56 8.12 21.03 -6.65
N LEU A 57 8.33 21.28 -5.37
CA LEU A 57 8.96 20.34 -4.43
C LEU A 57 8.30 20.53 -3.07
N ARG A 58 7.16 19.90 -2.85
CA ARG A 58 6.32 20.10 -1.67
C ARG A 58 6.27 18.87 -0.78
N TYR A 59 5.98 19.08 0.48
CA TYR A 59 5.60 18.01 1.40
C TYR A 59 4.12 17.67 1.23
N ASP A 60 3.77 16.38 1.39
CA ASP A 60 2.39 15.92 1.21
C ASP A 60 1.69 15.69 2.54
N GLY A 61 0.71 16.55 2.85
CA GLY A 61 -0.07 16.46 4.08
C GLY A 61 -0.97 15.22 4.19
N TRP A 62 -1.31 14.58 3.05
CA TRP A 62 -2.13 13.37 3.05
C TRP A 62 -1.37 12.09 3.40
N SER A 63 -0.03 12.12 3.31
CA SER A 63 0.83 10.97 3.58
C SER A 63 1.50 11.03 4.95
N ILE A 64 1.15 11.99 5.80
CA ILE A 64 1.70 12.09 7.15
C ILE A 64 1.29 10.89 7.98
N ILE A 65 2.28 10.16 8.52
CA ILE A 65 2.09 9.05 9.45
C ILE A 65 3.02 9.19 10.65
N TRP A 66 2.45 9.10 11.85
CA TRP A 66 3.19 9.11 13.09
C TRP A 66 3.65 7.70 13.49
N SER A 67 4.84 7.59 14.09
CA SER A 67 5.21 6.37 14.80
C SER A 67 4.28 6.16 16.01
N PRO A 68 3.97 4.91 16.39
CA PRO A 68 3.12 4.61 17.54
C PRO A 68 3.59 5.28 18.84
N ASP A 69 4.90 5.43 19.05
CA ASP A 69 5.48 6.11 20.20
C ASP A 69 5.53 7.65 20.10
N SER A 70 5.02 8.21 19.01
CA SER A 70 4.98 9.67 18.72
C SER A 70 6.35 10.35 18.58
N ARG A 71 7.45 9.58 18.52
CA ARG A 71 8.82 10.14 18.46
C ARG A 71 9.28 10.43 17.05
N LYS A 72 8.67 9.79 16.07
CA LYS A 72 9.01 9.92 14.65
C LYS A 72 7.78 10.25 13.84
N LEU A 73 8.02 10.89 12.71
CA LEU A 73 7.01 11.25 11.73
C LEU A 73 7.56 10.98 10.34
N ALA A 74 6.79 10.26 9.53
CA ALA A 74 7.11 10.05 8.13
C ALA A 74 6.04 10.69 7.23
N THR A 75 6.47 11.16 6.08
CA THR A 75 5.61 11.64 4.99
C THR A 75 6.34 11.44 3.67
N VAL A 76 5.80 11.97 2.57
CA VAL A 76 6.52 12.04 1.29
C VAL A 76 6.81 13.48 0.88
N LYS A 77 7.95 13.69 0.28
CA LYS A 77 8.30 14.91 -0.45
C LYS A 77 8.03 14.68 -1.92
N VAL A 78 7.17 15.50 -2.51
CA VAL A 78 6.70 15.33 -3.89
C VAL A 78 7.45 16.30 -4.79
N ARG A 79 8.14 15.75 -5.79
CA ARG A 79 8.64 16.54 -6.92
C ARG A 79 7.53 16.57 -7.97
N ASP A 80 6.78 17.67 -7.98
CA ASP A 80 5.70 17.87 -8.93
C ASP A 80 6.21 18.16 -10.34
N VAL A 81 5.37 17.86 -11.32
CA VAL A 81 5.61 18.14 -12.73
C VAL A 81 4.38 18.87 -13.30
N GLN A 82 4.59 19.63 -14.35
CA GLN A 82 3.46 20.20 -15.08
C GLN A 82 2.72 19.07 -15.82
N GLU A 83 1.59 18.67 -15.27
CA GLU A 83 0.75 17.63 -15.87
C GLU A 83 0.17 18.12 -17.20
N ARG A 84 0.19 17.25 -18.19
CA ARG A 84 -0.52 17.51 -19.46
C ARG A 84 -2.01 17.35 -19.28
N ARG A 85 -2.77 18.15 -20.00
CA ARG A 85 -4.24 18.17 -19.93
C ARG A 85 -4.84 17.76 -21.26
N ILE A 86 -5.93 17.02 -21.20
CA ILE A 86 -6.76 16.72 -22.37
C ILE A 86 -8.11 17.41 -22.24
N PRO A 87 -8.66 17.91 -23.37
CA PRO A 87 -10.02 18.45 -23.40
C PRO A 87 -11.02 17.29 -23.42
N LEU A 88 -12.07 17.42 -22.63
CA LEU A 88 -13.25 16.55 -22.64
C LEU A 88 -14.47 17.41 -22.89
N ILE A 89 -15.42 16.91 -23.67
CA ILE A 89 -16.69 17.58 -23.92
C ILE A 89 -17.80 16.82 -23.24
N GLU A 90 -18.42 17.43 -22.24
CA GLU A 90 -19.67 16.97 -21.68
C GLU A 90 -20.80 17.44 -22.60
N SER A 91 -21.26 16.55 -23.47
CA SER A 91 -22.22 16.88 -24.54
C SER A 91 -23.63 17.20 -24.04
N SER A 92 -24.01 16.66 -22.90
CA SER A 92 -25.36 16.83 -22.31
C SER A 92 -25.28 17.07 -20.80
N PRO A 93 -24.73 18.22 -20.35
CA PRO A 93 -24.66 18.55 -18.93
C PRO A 93 -26.05 18.75 -18.33
N SER A 94 -26.23 18.37 -17.07
CA SER A 94 -27.52 18.57 -16.37
C SER A 94 -27.80 20.03 -16.03
N SER A 95 -26.76 20.88 -16.01
CA SER A 95 -26.83 22.29 -15.60
C SER A 95 -27.24 23.25 -16.72
N GLN A 96 -27.08 22.84 -18.00
CA GLN A 96 -27.34 23.70 -19.18
C GLN A 96 -27.59 22.85 -20.42
N LYS A 97 -28.17 23.50 -21.48
CA LYS A 97 -28.41 22.84 -22.77
C LYS A 97 -27.18 22.75 -23.66
N GLN A 98 -26.24 23.67 -23.50
CA GLN A 98 -25.04 23.72 -24.31
C GLN A 98 -23.97 22.80 -23.75
N PRO A 99 -23.11 22.17 -24.60
CA PRO A 99 -21.99 21.37 -24.15
C PRO A 99 -21.02 22.19 -23.29
N ILE A 100 -20.37 21.51 -22.32
CA ILE A 100 -19.34 22.10 -21.48
C ILE A 100 -18.00 21.52 -21.86
N LEU A 101 -16.99 22.38 -22.11
CA LEU A 101 -15.60 21.97 -22.25
C LEU A 101 -14.96 21.83 -20.86
N GLN A 102 -14.47 20.63 -20.58
CA GLN A 102 -13.73 20.32 -19.34
C GLN A 102 -12.28 19.99 -19.69
N TRP A 103 -11.38 20.23 -18.76
CA TRP A 103 -9.98 19.84 -18.87
C TRP A 103 -9.65 18.84 -17.80
N ARG A 104 -8.98 17.74 -18.20
CA ARG A 104 -8.56 16.68 -17.27
C ARG A 104 -7.05 16.51 -17.38
N ASP A 105 -6.39 16.47 -16.21
CA ASP A 105 -5.00 16.08 -16.15
C ASP A 105 -4.89 14.62 -16.59
N TYR A 106 -4.02 14.35 -17.56
CA TYR A 106 -3.89 13.04 -18.18
C TYR A 106 -2.47 12.85 -18.72
N ALA A 107 -1.66 12.14 -17.96
CA ALA A 107 -0.34 11.73 -18.41
C ALA A 107 -0.44 10.57 -19.41
N LYS A 108 0.20 10.71 -20.56
CA LYS A 108 0.32 9.67 -21.58
C LYS A 108 1.60 8.84 -21.36
N PRO A 109 1.69 7.62 -21.94
CA PRO A 109 2.96 6.88 -21.98
C PRO A 109 4.09 7.77 -22.54
N GLY A 110 5.21 7.85 -21.81
CA GLY A 110 6.34 8.72 -22.13
C GLY A 110 6.34 10.08 -21.42
N ASP A 111 5.22 10.54 -20.88
CA ASP A 111 5.19 11.79 -20.12
C ASP A 111 5.92 11.65 -18.77
N VAL A 112 6.46 12.76 -18.27
CA VAL A 112 7.07 12.82 -16.94
C VAL A 112 5.95 12.69 -15.89
N LEU A 113 6.21 11.89 -14.84
CA LEU A 113 5.30 11.71 -13.72
C LEU A 113 5.86 12.39 -12.46
N PRO A 114 5.00 12.83 -11.52
CA PRO A 114 5.45 13.27 -10.21
C PRO A 114 6.23 12.17 -9.48
N VAL A 115 7.24 12.57 -8.71
CA VAL A 115 8.07 11.66 -7.93
C VAL A 115 7.79 11.86 -6.44
N TYR A 116 7.46 10.77 -5.75
CA TYR A 116 7.13 10.71 -4.34
C TYR A 116 8.30 10.10 -3.57
N LEU A 117 8.95 10.86 -2.71
CA LEU A 117 10.14 10.45 -1.97
C LEU A 117 9.82 10.38 -0.48
N PRO A 118 9.98 9.22 0.17
CA PRO A 118 9.75 9.11 1.60
C PRO A 118 10.76 9.99 2.37
N VAL A 119 10.27 10.62 3.43
CA VAL A 119 11.07 11.41 4.36
C VAL A 119 10.71 11.01 5.79
N LEU A 120 11.70 11.08 6.67
CA LEU A 120 11.60 10.71 8.08
C LEU A 120 12.13 11.85 8.95
N PHE A 121 11.39 12.17 10.03
CA PHE A 121 11.75 13.21 10.98
C PHE A 121 11.85 12.63 12.38
N ASP A 122 12.86 13.07 13.11
CA ASP A 122 12.91 12.99 14.56
C ASP A 122 12.17 14.19 15.14
N VAL A 123 11.11 13.91 15.90
CA VAL A 123 10.21 14.95 16.41
C VAL A 123 10.85 15.74 17.56
N GLU A 124 11.57 15.05 18.45
CA GLU A 124 12.26 15.68 19.58
C GLU A 124 13.43 16.53 19.10
N ALA A 125 14.25 15.98 18.22
CA ALA A 125 15.39 16.71 17.64
C ALA A 125 14.94 17.76 16.61
N ARG A 126 13.67 17.74 16.17
CA ARG A 126 13.11 18.60 15.11
C ARG A 126 13.95 18.55 13.84
N LYS A 127 14.37 17.36 13.45
CA LYS A 127 15.34 17.17 12.36
C LYS A 127 14.92 16.06 11.42
N GLN A 128 15.11 16.33 10.12
CA GLN A 128 14.99 15.29 9.09
C GLN A 128 16.15 14.31 9.17
N MET A 129 15.85 13.03 9.11
CA MET A 129 16.82 11.96 9.01
C MET A 129 17.17 11.71 7.53
N ALA A 130 18.43 11.37 7.26
CA ALA A 130 18.88 11.10 5.90
C ALA A 130 18.38 9.74 5.42
N LEU A 131 17.75 9.70 4.25
CA LEU A 131 17.32 8.49 3.57
C LEU A 131 17.97 8.42 2.18
N ASN A 132 18.43 7.22 1.75
CA ASN A 132 18.84 7.03 0.37
C ASN A 132 17.63 6.64 -0.50
N VAL A 133 16.98 7.63 -1.07
CA VAL A 133 15.76 7.47 -1.88
C VAL A 133 16.01 7.45 -3.39
N THR A 134 17.25 7.66 -3.83
CA THR A 134 17.65 7.67 -5.26
C THR A 134 17.19 6.42 -6.03
N PRO A 135 17.26 5.19 -5.47
CA PRO A 135 16.83 3.99 -6.18
C PRO A 135 15.33 3.95 -6.54
N TYR A 136 14.50 4.85 -5.97
CA TYR A 136 13.05 4.86 -6.14
C TYR A 136 12.55 6.03 -7.00
N GLU A 137 13.42 6.80 -7.65
CA GLU A 137 13.01 7.95 -8.48
C GLU A 137 12.29 7.55 -9.78
N ASN A 138 12.66 6.41 -10.40
CA ASN A 138 11.97 5.92 -11.60
C ASN A 138 10.70 5.14 -11.22
N GLN A 139 9.69 5.85 -10.75
CA GLN A 139 8.47 5.28 -10.22
C GLN A 139 7.24 5.52 -11.10
N PHE A 140 6.32 4.56 -11.05
CA PHE A 140 4.92 4.76 -11.40
C PHE A 140 4.15 5.30 -10.20
N TYR A 141 4.40 4.72 -9.01
CA TYR A 141 3.98 5.27 -7.72
C TYR A 141 4.90 4.81 -6.58
N LEU A 142 4.87 5.58 -5.49
CA LEU A 142 5.37 5.20 -4.19
C LEU A 142 4.34 5.62 -3.13
N ASN A 143 3.99 4.71 -2.20
CA ASN A 143 3.07 4.98 -1.11
C ASN A 143 3.65 4.49 0.21
N LEU A 144 3.49 5.26 1.29
CA LEU A 144 3.75 4.78 2.64
C LEU A 144 2.61 3.83 3.06
N THR A 145 2.94 2.72 3.67
CA THR A 145 1.96 1.69 4.05
C THR A 145 1.71 1.59 5.56
N GLY A 146 2.59 2.11 6.39
CA GLY A 146 2.39 2.20 7.83
C GLY A 146 3.64 1.93 8.64
N TRP A 147 3.53 2.13 9.96
CA TRP A 147 4.57 1.86 10.95
C TRP A 147 4.43 0.46 11.52
N ARG A 148 5.55 -0.09 11.98
CA ARG A 148 5.58 -1.24 12.88
C ARG A 148 5.03 -0.85 14.25
N GLU A 149 4.38 -1.78 14.93
CA GLU A 149 3.71 -1.53 16.23
C GLU A 149 4.67 -1.04 17.31
N ASP A 150 5.92 -1.52 17.29
CA ASP A 150 6.98 -1.13 18.20
C ASP A 150 7.75 0.13 17.76
N SER A 151 7.30 0.82 16.74
CA SER A 151 7.92 2.05 16.20
C SER A 151 9.31 1.88 15.58
N ARG A 152 9.82 0.64 15.42
CA ARG A 152 11.19 0.40 14.91
C ARG A 152 11.38 0.82 13.45
N ALA A 153 10.30 0.84 12.66
CA ALA A 153 10.38 1.12 11.22
C ALA A 153 9.02 1.48 10.64
N PHE A 154 9.00 2.12 9.49
CA PHE A 154 7.83 2.20 8.63
C PHE A 154 8.08 1.55 7.27
N THR A 155 7.01 1.18 6.58
CA THR A 155 7.10 0.50 5.28
C THR A 155 6.50 1.35 4.17
N PHE A 156 6.97 1.10 2.94
CA PHE A 156 6.44 1.71 1.73
C PHE A 156 6.39 0.70 0.59
N GLU A 157 5.52 0.98 -0.36
CA GLU A 157 5.43 0.27 -1.63
C GLU A 157 5.99 1.13 -2.75
N PHE A 158 6.81 0.53 -3.60
CA PHE A 158 7.34 1.16 -4.79
C PHE A 158 7.00 0.30 -6.01
N ASN A 159 6.38 0.92 -7.00
CA ASN A 159 6.14 0.33 -8.30
C ASN A 159 6.96 1.10 -9.34
N GLN A 160 7.90 0.43 -9.95
CA GLN A 160 8.74 1.02 -10.98
C GLN A 160 7.91 1.37 -12.23
N ARG A 161 8.23 2.47 -12.86
CA ARG A 161 7.67 2.80 -14.16
C ARG A 161 8.06 1.73 -15.18
N GLY A 162 7.06 1.18 -15.89
CA GLY A 162 7.21 0.00 -16.75
C GLY A 162 6.83 -1.31 -16.07
N HIS A 163 6.59 -1.28 -14.73
CA HIS A 163 6.03 -2.38 -13.95
C HIS A 163 6.83 -3.68 -14.00
N GLN A 164 8.16 -3.56 -14.13
CA GLN A 164 9.08 -4.70 -14.14
C GLN A 164 9.76 -4.92 -12.79
N ARG A 165 9.58 -3.99 -11.85
CA ARG A 165 10.06 -4.11 -10.48
C ARG A 165 9.04 -3.57 -9.50
N TYR A 166 8.80 -4.34 -8.42
CA TYR A 166 7.95 -3.95 -7.30
C TYR A 166 8.67 -4.21 -5.98
N VAL A 167 8.72 -3.20 -5.12
CA VAL A 167 9.45 -3.28 -3.86
C VAL A 167 8.50 -3.00 -2.68
N ILE A 168 8.59 -3.84 -1.66
CA ILE A 168 8.18 -3.49 -0.30
C ILE A 168 9.44 -3.09 0.44
N GLY A 169 9.61 -1.79 0.69
CA GLY A 169 10.71 -1.24 1.44
C GLY A 169 10.36 -1.03 2.91
N GLU A 170 11.33 -1.19 3.79
CA GLU A 170 11.21 -0.86 5.20
C GLU A 170 12.33 0.12 5.59
N VAL A 171 11.93 1.23 6.22
CA VAL A 171 12.84 2.31 6.65
C VAL A 171 13.02 2.22 8.16
N SER A 172 14.25 2.04 8.60
CA SER A 172 14.62 2.01 10.03
C SER A 172 14.39 3.36 10.71
N ALA A 173 13.68 3.37 11.82
CA ALA A 173 13.48 4.57 12.63
C ALA A 173 14.74 5.01 13.38
N ALA A 174 15.73 4.12 13.53
CA ALA A 174 16.95 4.39 14.27
C ALA A 174 17.94 5.23 13.46
N ASP A 175 18.11 4.89 12.17
CA ASP A 175 19.18 5.46 11.33
C ASP A 175 18.74 5.86 9.91
N GLY A 176 17.47 5.60 9.52
CA GLY A 176 16.97 5.88 8.19
C GLY A 176 17.45 4.91 7.11
N SER A 177 18.12 3.82 7.47
CA SER A 177 18.50 2.80 6.51
C SER A 177 17.28 2.14 5.88
N ILE A 178 17.38 1.78 4.59
CA ILE A 178 16.30 1.16 3.83
C ILE A 178 16.71 -0.25 3.46
N ARG A 179 15.85 -1.23 3.79
CA ARG A 179 15.99 -2.60 3.33
C ARG A 179 14.77 -3.04 2.56
N HIS A 180 14.89 -4.07 1.73
CA HIS A 180 13.78 -4.64 1.00
C HIS A 180 13.25 -5.88 1.71
N LEU A 181 11.96 -5.87 2.03
CA LEU A 181 11.22 -7.05 2.47
C LEU A 181 10.82 -7.90 1.27
N VAL A 182 10.47 -7.24 0.16
CA VAL A 182 10.20 -7.83 -1.14
C VAL A 182 10.91 -6.98 -2.19
N ASP A 183 11.60 -7.63 -3.14
CA ASP A 183 12.10 -7.03 -4.38
C ASP A 183 11.73 -7.96 -5.53
N GLU A 184 10.53 -7.79 -6.04
CA GLU A 184 10.00 -8.59 -7.14
C GLU A 184 10.44 -8.00 -8.46
N GLN A 185 11.05 -8.83 -9.33
CA GLN A 185 11.54 -8.39 -10.63
C GLN A 185 11.12 -9.39 -11.71
N THR A 186 10.77 -8.87 -12.87
CA THR A 186 10.43 -9.67 -14.05
C THR A 186 10.91 -9.01 -15.33
N LYS A 187 11.07 -9.80 -16.39
CA LYS A 187 11.35 -9.28 -17.74
C LYS A 187 10.08 -8.82 -18.48
N THR A 188 8.90 -9.14 -17.95
CA THR A 188 7.62 -8.86 -18.56
C THR A 188 6.88 -7.76 -17.81
N PHE A 189 5.90 -8.12 -17.00
CA PHE A 189 5.01 -7.19 -16.32
C PHE A 189 4.56 -7.77 -14.97
N ILE A 190 4.63 -6.98 -13.90
CA ILE A 190 4.06 -7.34 -12.60
C ILE A 190 2.64 -6.81 -12.53
N TYR A 191 1.66 -7.71 -12.35
CA TYR A 191 0.26 -7.32 -12.23
C TYR A 191 -0.04 -6.74 -10.84
N TYR A 192 0.38 -5.51 -10.64
CA TYR A 192 0.39 -4.82 -9.35
C TYR A 192 -1.01 -4.48 -8.79
N TYR A 193 -2.06 -4.48 -9.60
CA TYR A 193 -3.44 -4.30 -9.12
C TYR A 193 -3.95 -5.46 -8.26
N ASN A 194 -3.32 -6.61 -8.35
CA ASN A 194 -3.73 -7.82 -7.64
C ASN A 194 -2.62 -8.34 -6.72
N ASN A 195 -1.70 -7.48 -6.31
CA ASN A 195 -0.72 -7.82 -5.30
C ASN A 195 -1.41 -8.09 -3.97
N TYR A 196 -0.85 -9.00 -3.20
CA TYR A 196 -1.30 -9.32 -1.86
C TYR A 196 -0.10 -9.37 -0.93
N ARG A 197 -0.20 -8.61 0.15
CA ARG A 197 0.74 -8.61 1.27
C ARG A 197 -0.05 -8.81 2.55
N TYR A 198 0.47 -9.65 3.42
CA TYR A 198 -0.03 -9.79 4.78
C TYR A 198 1.15 -9.94 5.74
N ASP A 199 1.26 -9.05 6.71
CA ASP A 199 2.34 -9.04 7.69
C ASP A 199 1.90 -9.87 8.91
N LEU A 200 2.64 -10.93 9.20
CA LEU A 200 2.46 -11.81 10.36
C LEU A 200 3.35 -11.31 11.50
N ASP A 201 2.82 -11.32 12.73
CA ASP A 201 3.55 -10.99 13.96
C ASP A 201 4.36 -9.68 13.80
N ASP A 202 3.66 -8.57 13.50
CA ASP A 202 4.22 -7.24 13.23
C ASP A 202 5.37 -7.26 12.20
N GLY A 203 5.23 -8.10 11.17
CA GLY A 203 6.17 -8.19 10.06
C GLY A 203 7.42 -9.03 10.32
N LYS A 204 7.42 -9.92 11.31
CA LYS A 204 8.46 -10.95 11.43
C LYS A 204 8.45 -11.91 10.26
N GLU A 205 7.27 -12.14 9.69
CA GLU A 205 7.09 -12.85 8.44
C GLU A 205 6.09 -12.10 7.55
N LEU A 206 6.17 -12.29 6.25
CA LEU A 206 5.22 -11.74 5.27
C LEU A 206 4.68 -12.85 4.39
N LEU A 207 3.38 -12.81 4.14
CA LEU A 207 2.79 -13.51 3.01
C LEU A 207 2.79 -12.58 1.80
N TRP A 208 3.32 -13.07 0.71
CA TRP A 208 3.43 -12.34 -0.55
C TRP A 208 2.98 -13.20 -1.72
N ILE A 209 2.15 -12.65 -2.60
CA ILE A 209 1.80 -13.31 -3.85
C ILE A 209 2.78 -12.91 -4.94
N SER A 210 3.32 -13.93 -5.65
CA SER A 210 4.29 -13.75 -6.71
C SER A 210 4.03 -14.71 -7.86
N GLU A 211 4.42 -14.29 -9.06
CA GLU A 211 4.38 -15.11 -10.29
C GLU A 211 5.79 -15.57 -10.71
N ARG A 212 6.76 -15.57 -9.78
CA ARG A 212 8.18 -15.85 -10.02
C ARG A 212 8.49 -17.24 -10.57
N ASP A 213 7.60 -18.22 -10.37
CA ASP A 213 7.72 -19.58 -10.90
C ASP A 213 6.88 -19.83 -12.17
N GLY A 214 6.28 -18.76 -12.73
CA GLY A 214 5.42 -18.82 -13.90
C GLY A 214 3.92 -18.96 -13.57
N TRP A 215 3.57 -19.16 -12.30
CA TRP A 215 2.20 -19.25 -11.80
C TRP A 215 2.01 -18.32 -10.59
N ARG A 216 0.78 -17.87 -10.38
CA ARG A 216 0.47 -16.98 -9.27
C ARG A 216 0.28 -17.77 -7.98
N HIS A 217 1.29 -17.66 -7.09
CA HIS A 217 1.36 -18.43 -5.85
C HIS A 217 1.70 -17.58 -4.64
N LEU A 218 1.45 -18.13 -3.45
CA LEU A 218 1.72 -17.53 -2.17
C LEU A 218 3.09 -17.99 -1.65
N TYR A 219 3.86 -17.02 -1.17
CA TYR A 219 5.20 -17.20 -0.60
C TYR A 219 5.23 -16.66 0.82
N LEU A 220 5.91 -17.38 1.72
CA LEU A 220 6.25 -16.91 3.06
C LEU A 220 7.66 -16.35 3.03
N ILE A 221 7.81 -15.09 3.45
CA ILE A 221 9.06 -14.34 3.44
C ILE A 221 9.48 -14.08 4.88
N ASP A 222 10.75 -14.21 5.17
CA ASP A 222 11.36 -13.80 6.42
C ASP A 222 11.42 -12.26 6.51
N GLY A 223 10.71 -11.70 7.46
CA GLY A 223 10.60 -10.24 7.61
C GLY A 223 11.89 -9.57 8.10
N THR A 224 12.89 -10.33 8.55
CA THR A 224 14.20 -9.79 8.95
C THR A 224 15.17 -9.73 7.77
N SER A 225 15.25 -10.82 7.01
CA SER A 225 16.22 -10.96 5.91
C SER A 225 15.65 -10.58 4.53
N GLY A 226 14.32 -10.54 4.36
CA GLY A 226 13.67 -10.40 3.06
C GLY A 226 13.76 -11.67 2.19
N GLN A 227 14.27 -12.77 2.73
CA GLN A 227 14.44 -14.01 1.99
C GLN A 227 13.16 -14.86 2.00
N VAL A 228 12.92 -15.54 0.89
CA VAL A 228 11.81 -16.51 0.81
C VAL A 228 12.12 -17.69 1.74
N LYS A 229 11.32 -17.84 2.80
CA LYS A 229 11.37 -19.02 3.68
C LYS A 229 10.75 -20.22 3.00
N ARG A 230 9.66 -19.99 2.23
CA ARG A 230 8.90 -21.08 1.63
C ARG A 230 7.96 -20.59 0.54
N GLN A 231 7.79 -21.40 -0.50
CA GLN A 231 6.64 -21.33 -1.38
C GLN A 231 5.49 -22.11 -0.71
N VAL A 232 4.43 -21.40 -0.32
CA VAL A 232 3.29 -21.99 0.41
C VAL A 232 2.38 -22.75 -0.52
N THR A 233 2.02 -22.16 -1.65
CA THR A 233 1.23 -22.82 -2.70
C THR A 233 2.09 -23.06 -3.95
N LYS A 234 1.85 -24.16 -4.65
CA LYS A 234 2.64 -24.55 -5.84
C LYS A 234 1.84 -25.40 -6.81
N GLY A 235 2.21 -25.38 -8.08
CA GLY A 235 1.59 -26.21 -9.11
C GLY A 235 1.25 -25.42 -10.37
N GLN A 236 0.67 -26.10 -11.36
CA GLN A 236 0.25 -25.47 -12.63
C GLN A 236 -1.20 -24.97 -12.52
N TRP A 237 -1.43 -24.02 -11.61
CA TRP A 237 -2.74 -23.45 -11.32
C TRP A 237 -2.58 -22.06 -10.69
N VAL A 238 -3.67 -21.34 -10.50
CA VAL A 238 -3.66 -19.92 -10.08
C VAL A 238 -4.35 -19.75 -8.74
N LEU A 239 -3.66 -19.20 -7.74
CA LEU A 239 -4.26 -18.62 -6.55
C LEU A 239 -4.94 -17.31 -6.97
N ARG A 240 -6.25 -17.21 -6.80
CA ARG A 240 -7.03 -16.02 -7.21
C ARG A 240 -7.02 -14.93 -6.16
N GLN A 241 -7.40 -15.29 -4.95
CA GLN A 241 -7.52 -14.32 -3.85
C GLN A 241 -7.29 -15.02 -2.52
N VAL A 242 -6.54 -14.40 -1.62
CA VAL A 242 -6.50 -14.77 -0.20
C VAL A 242 -7.70 -14.13 0.49
N ASP A 243 -8.47 -14.95 1.20
CA ASP A 243 -9.67 -14.52 1.89
C ASP A 243 -9.41 -14.31 3.41
N TYR A 244 -8.65 -15.23 4.01
CA TYR A 244 -8.41 -15.19 5.43
C TYR A 244 -7.08 -15.86 5.80
N VAL A 245 -6.38 -15.29 6.77
CA VAL A 245 -5.18 -15.85 7.39
C VAL A 245 -5.47 -16.13 8.85
N ASP A 246 -5.40 -17.40 9.23
CA ASP A 246 -5.46 -17.83 10.62
C ASP A 246 -4.01 -17.90 11.16
N GLU A 247 -3.60 -16.83 11.81
CA GLU A 247 -2.23 -16.75 12.38
C GLU A 247 -2.00 -17.76 13.48
N THR A 248 -3.01 -18.00 14.31
CA THR A 248 -2.92 -18.92 15.46
C THR A 248 -2.65 -20.35 15.01
N ASN A 249 -3.41 -20.82 14.02
CA ASN A 249 -3.28 -22.17 13.49
C ASN A 249 -2.32 -22.24 12.30
N ARG A 250 -1.79 -21.12 11.84
CA ARG A 250 -0.88 -21.00 10.70
C ARG A 250 -1.48 -21.58 9.42
N VAL A 251 -2.72 -21.20 9.11
CA VAL A 251 -3.48 -21.67 7.94
C VAL A 251 -3.93 -20.46 7.11
N VAL A 252 -3.88 -20.58 5.79
CA VAL A 252 -4.44 -19.60 4.88
C VAL A 252 -5.61 -20.20 4.10
N TYR A 253 -6.67 -19.40 3.96
CA TYR A 253 -7.88 -19.71 3.19
C TYR A 253 -7.91 -18.82 1.96
N PHE A 254 -8.20 -19.38 0.81
CA PHE A 254 -8.11 -18.67 -0.47
C PHE A 254 -8.99 -19.29 -1.54
N THR A 255 -9.24 -18.54 -2.60
CA THR A 255 -9.81 -19.07 -3.83
C THR A 255 -8.71 -19.39 -4.83
N ALA A 256 -8.88 -20.50 -5.54
CA ALA A 256 -7.96 -20.98 -6.57
C ALA A 256 -8.72 -21.52 -7.78
N SER A 257 -8.04 -21.65 -8.91
CA SER A 257 -8.62 -22.19 -10.13
C SER A 257 -7.56 -22.91 -10.97
N GLY A 258 -8.03 -23.92 -11.77
CA GLY A 258 -7.20 -24.61 -12.77
C GLY A 258 -6.42 -25.83 -12.24
N PHE A 259 -6.63 -26.28 -10.99
CA PHE A 259 -5.93 -27.45 -10.45
C PHE A 259 -6.68 -28.77 -10.67
N ASN A 260 -7.99 -28.74 -10.94
CA ASN A 260 -8.80 -29.92 -11.23
C ASN A 260 -8.72 -30.31 -12.71
N LYS A 261 -8.29 -31.54 -12.98
CA LYS A 261 -8.20 -32.03 -14.34
C LYS A 261 -9.59 -32.33 -14.92
N GLY A 262 -9.84 -31.87 -16.16
CA GLY A 262 -11.09 -32.12 -16.85
C GLY A 262 -12.24 -31.20 -16.48
N GLU A 263 -11.94 -30.17 -15.70
CA GLU A 263 -12.84 -29.11 -15.33
C GLU A 263 -12.49 -27.81 -16.07
N ASP A 264 -13.44 -26.89 -16.18
CA ASP A 264 -13.14 -25.54 -16.69
C ASP A 264 -12.09 -24.86 -15.80
N PRO A 265 -10.91 -24.47 -16.34
CA PRO A 265 -9.84 -23.90 -15.56
C PRO A 265 -10.17 -22.53 -14.96
N TYR A 266 -11.31 -21.94 -15.29
CA TYR A 266 -11.80 -20.68 -14.72
C TYR A 266 -12.71 -20.90 -13.51
N ASN A 267 -13.18 -22.11 -13.25
CA ASN A 267 -13.98 -22.40 -12.07
C ASN A 267 -13.18 -22.09 -10.79
N LEU A 268 -13.82 -21.39 -9.88
CA LEU A 268 -13.24 -21.00 -8.59
C LEU A 268 -13.59 -22.04 -7.54
N HIS A 269 -12.57 -22.54 -6.86
CA HIS A 269 -12.71 -23.39 -5.68
C HIS A 269 -12.21 -22.68 -4.44
N TYR A 270 -12.81 -22.98 -3.31
CA TYR A 270 -12.37 -22.47 -2.03
C TYR A 270 -11.44 -23.48 -1.35
N CYS A 271 -10.24 -23.05 -1.04
CA CYS A 271 -9.16 -23.91 -0.59
C CYS A 271 -8.56 -23.40 0.74
N ARG A 272 -7.87 -24.32 1.42
CA ARG A 272 -6.99 -23.96 2.54
C ARG A 272 -5.66 -24.69 2.43
N ILE A 273 -4.63 -24.11 3.06
CA ILE A 273 -3.30 -24.74 3.17
C ILE A 273 -2.60 -24.21 4.43
N ASN A 274 -1.76 -25.04 5.05
CA ASN A 274 -0.88 -24.59 6.14
C ASN A 274 0.22 -23.67 5.59
N LEU A 275 0.68 -22.70 6.36
CA LEU A 275 1.77 -21.81 5.98
C LEU A 275 3.11 -22.52 5.75
N ASP A 276 3.23 -23.77 6.21
CA ASP A 276 4.37 -24.64 5.90
C ASP A 276 4.25 -25.35 4.54
N GLY A 277 3.18 -25.09 3.79
CA GLY A 277 2.93 -25.65 2.47
C GLY A 277 2.36 -27.07 2.48
N THR A 278 2.00 -27.59 3.65
CA THR A 278 1.33 -28.90 3.80
C THR A 278 -0.19 -28.76 3.95
N GLY A 279 -0.92 -29.86 3.83
CA GLY A 279 -2.35 -29.89 4.13
C GLY A 279 -3.23 -29.12 3.16
N PHE A 280 -2.82 -28.96 1.88
CA PHE A 280 -3.72 -28.42 0.85
C PHE A 280 -5.03 -29.20 0.84
N THR A 281 -6.14 -28.47 0.90
CA THR A 281 -7.49 -29.04 0.90
C THR A 281 -8.38 -28.18 0.00
N ASP A 282 -8.99 -28.80 -0.99
CA ASP A 282 -10.14 -28.24 -1.69
C ASP A 282 -11.37 -28.42 -0.78
N MET A 283 -11.97 -27.33 -0.35
CA MET A 283 -13.13 -27.32 0.54
C MET A 283 -14.45 -27.38 -0.23
N THR A 284 -14.40 -27.18 -1.55
CA THR A 284 -15.56 -27.17 -2.47
C THR A 284 -15.28 -28.07 -3.68
N PRO A 285 -15.20 -29.41 -3.48
CA PRO A 285 -14.68 -30.34 -4.49
C PRO A 285 -15.64 -30.61 -5.67
N GLU A 286 -16.88 -30.12 -5.60
CA GLU A 286 -17.85 -30.29 -6.66
C GLU A 286 -17.45 -29.47 -7.90
N ASN A 287 -17.61 -30.06 -9.10
CA ASN A 287 -17.30 -29.34 -10.34
C ASN A 287 -18.25 -28.16 -10.55
N GLY A 288 -17.70 -26.96 -10.60
CA GLY A 288 -18.45 -25.71 -10.78
C GLY A 288 -17.69 -24.49 -10.30
N ASN A 289 -18.31 -23.32 -10.48
CA ASN A 289 -17.78 -22.08 -9.97
C ASN A 289 -18.40 -21.77 -8.59
N HIS A 290 -17.58 -21.79 -7.54
CA HIS A 290 -18.00 -21.71 -6.14
C HIS A 290 -17.90 -20.29 -5.55
N ARG A 291 -18.87 -19.98 -4.68
CA ARG A 291 -18.86 -18.78 -3.85
C ARG A 291 -19.20 -19.15 -2.41
N VAL A 292 -18.21 -19.04 -1.54
CA VAL A 292 -18.30 -19.39 -0.13
C VAL A 292 -18.59 -18.16 0.74
N THR A 293 -19.45 -18.33 1.73
CA THR A 293 -19.72 -17.33 2.78
C THR A 293 -19.65 -18.02 4.15
N PHE A 294 -18.77 -17.54 5.02
CA PHE A 294 -18.59 -18.08 6.38
C PHE A 294 -19.54 -17.46 7.39
N SER A 295 -19.86 -18.24 8.44
CA SER A 295 -20.37 -17.71 9.70
C SER A 295 -19.35 -16.77 10.37
N ALA A 296 -19.80 -15.89 11.26
CA ALA A 296 -18.92 -14.92 11.92
C ALA A 296 -17.77 -15.57 12.72
N ASP A 297 -18.01 -16.73 13.30
CA ASP A 297 -17.02 -17.55 14.04
C ASP A 297 -16.24 -18.52 13.14
N ARG A 298 -16.52 -18.52 11.82
CA ARG A 298 -15.94 -19.41 10.81
C ARG A 298 -16.10 -20.92 11.07
N SER A 299 -17.04 -21.32 11.95
CA SER A 299 -17.33 -22.71 12.23
C SER A 299 -18.07 -23.41 11.09
N TYR A 300 -18.83 -22.65 10.30
CA TYR A 300 -19.62 -23.14 9.17
C TYR A 300 -19.44 -22.22 7.98
N PHE A 301 -19.71 -22.73 6.80
CA PHE A 301 -19.84 -21.93 5.59
C PHE A 301 -21.02 -22.44 4.73
N THR A 302 -21.55 -21.53 3.96
CA THR A 302 -22.47 -21.87 2.85
C THR A 302 -21.69 -21.76 1.55
N ASP A 303 -21.95 -22.70 0.65
CA ASP A 303 -21.41 -22.72 -0.70
C ASP A 303 -22.55 -22.60 -1.71
N VAL A 304 -22.42 -21.61 -2.58
CA VAL A 304 -23.32 -21.44 -3.73
C VAL A 304 -22.49 -21.65 -4.99
N TYR A 305 -22.82 -22.66 -5.76
CA TYR A 305 -22.07 -22.97 -6.96
C TYR A 305 -22.96 -23.17 -8.19
N SER A 306 -22.37 -22.94 -9.35
CA SER A 306 -23.05 -23.08 -10.65
C SER A 306 -22.14 -23.76 -11.67
N ARG A 307 -22.76 -24.44 -12.60
CA ARG A 307 -22.15 -24.90 -13.84
C ARG A 307 -22.78 -24.14 -15.00
N PRO A 308 -22.02 -23.74 -16.02
CA PRO A 308 -22.56 -23.20 -17.26
C PRO A 308 -23.32 -24.25 -18.04
#